data_f2d2cbe000b86633b9b4822fbc39e146
#
_entry.id   f2d2cbe000b86633b9b4822fbc39e146
#
_cell.length_a   1.000
_cell.length_b   1.000
_cell.length_c   1.000
_cell.angle_alpha   90.00
_cell.angle_beta   90.00
_cell.angle_gamma   90.00
#
_symmetry.space_group_name_H-M   'P 1'
#
loop_
_entity.id
_entity.type
_entity.pdbx_description
1 polymer ?
#
loop_
_entity_poly.entity_id
_entity_poly.type
_entity_poly.pdbx_seq_one_letter_code
_entity_poly.pdbx_strand_id
1 'polypeptide(L)'
;MTEVQPGADALSWSELDALAPPAAERIQGPANSQATLRLFGQPEDSIRVTLFRDHHAWCPYCQKVWLWLEFRRIPYRIRKVTMRCYGPKEPWFTALVPSGMLPALELDGRLITESDRILEALERSFGPVGAPMADRRVRRLRDLERLLFRAWCIWLCTPGLGERQERQARDQFQRVAEQMEQALISGGGSWLDPDAPDGPIPGTADLVFIPYVERMNASLAYFKGFALREEHPAIDRWLTALEQLETYRGTQSDVHTHAHDLPPQMGGCWADGSEAQQRMALAVDSGAGLNELERRWSSSSEMVSAKARALERVLRHRSILLARNPLGDRFDQPLRAALTAMVLDQPVPPETGSASALRYLRDRISVPRDMPLESARLLRKCLESTAALDGDQHPDALPFEHRFDQDPRPFLTHHS
;
A
#
# COMPACT_ATOMS: atom_id res chain seq x y z
N MET A 1 -14.96 -39.57 13.66
CA MET A 1 -14.60 -39.53 12.23
C MET A 1 -15.80 -38.91 11.53
N THR A 2 -15.75 -37.61 11.31
CA THR A 2 -16.77 -36.86 10.53
C THR A 2 -16.40 -37.03 9.08
N GLU A 3 -17.26 -37.67 8.29
CA GLU A 3 -17.13 -37.73 6.83
C GLU A 3 -17.08 -36.30 6.30
N VAL A 4 -15.92 -35.91 5.75
CA VAL A 4 -15.80 -34.73 4.93
C VAL A 4 -16.59 -35.00 3.66
N GLN A 5 -17.69 -34.29 3.45
CA GLN A 5 -18.38 -34.32 2.17
C GLN A 5 -17.38 -33.95 1.06
N PRO A 6 -17.46 -34.59 -0.13
CA PRO A 6 -16.56 -34.27 -1.22
C PRO A 6 -16.69 -32.76 -1.52
N GLY A 7 -15.58 -32.03 -1.37
CA GLY A 7 -15.52 -30.60 -1.62
C GLY A 7 -15.90 -30.30 -3.07
N ALA A 8 -16.42 -29.11 -3.33
CA ALA A 8 -16.72 -28.66 -4.67
C ALA A 8 -15.46 -28.73 -5.54
N ASP A 9 -15.60 -29.13 -6.80
CA ASP A 9 -14.51 -29.11 -7.77
C ASP A 9 -14.13 -27.64 -8.07
N ALA A 10 -12.84 -27.41 -8.37
CA ALA A 10 -12.38 -26.10 -8.80
C ALA A 10 -13.05 -25.70 -10.12
N LEU A 11 -13.66 -24.53 -10.18
CA LEU A 11 -14.24 -23.97 -11.40
C LEU A 11 -13.19 -23.90 -12.52
N SER A 12 -13.64 -24.06 -13.75
CA SER A 12 -12.81 -23.81 -14.93
C SER A 12 -12.51 -22.30 -15.07
N TRP A 13 -11.49 -21.98 -15.85
CA TRP A 13 -11.20 -20.58 -16.17
C TRP A 13 -12.37 -19.87 -16.86
N SER A 14 -13.13 -20.57 -17.72
CA SER A 14 -14.31 -20.00 -18.37
C SER A 14 -15.41 -19.62 -17.39
N GLU A 15 -15.64 -20.46 -16.37
CA GLU A 15 -16.62 -20.18 -15.32
C GLU A 15 -16.17 -19.01 -14.43
N LEU A 16 -14.88 -18.96 -14.07
CA LEU A 16 -14.31 -17.85 -13.32
C LEU A 16 -14.34 -16.55 -14.12
N ASP A 17 -14.01 -16.57 -15.42
CA ASP A 17 -14.11 -15.41 -16.31
C ASP A 17 -15.55 -14.88 -16.41
N ALA A 18 -16.55 -15.79 -16.40
CA ALA A 18 -17.98 -15.40 -16.43
C ALA A 18 -18.44 -14.71 -15.12
N LEU A 19 -17.76 -14.95 -14.01
CA LEU A 19 -18.02 -14.31 -12.71
C LEU A 19 -17.25 -13.00 -12.51
N ALA A 20 -16.30 -12.69 -13.39
CA ALA A 20 -15.47 -11.50 -13.25
C ALA A 20 -16.23 -10.22 -13.60
N PRO A 21 -16.08 -9.15 -12.81
CA PRO A 21 -16.63 -7.86 -13.19
C PRO A 21 -15.82 -7.25 -14.34
N PRO A 22 -16.36 -6.22 -15.01
CA PRO A 22 -15.56 -5.43 -15.94
C PRO A 22 -14.37 -4.78 -15.22
N ALA A 23 -13.32 -4.49 -15.97
CA ALA A 23 -12.16 -3.80 -15.47
C ALA A 23 -12.54 -2.46 -14.80
N ALA A 24 -11.81 -2.11 -13.72
CA ALA A 24 -12.05 -0.83 -13.05
C ALA A 24 -11.86 0.35 -14.00
N GLU A 25 -12.78 1.31 -13.92
CA GLU A 25 -12.59 2.62 -14.54
C GLU A 25 -11.43 3.35 -13.86
N ARG A 26 -10.40 3.72 -14.63
CA ARG A 26 -9.14 4.26 -14.12
C ARG A 26 -8.97 5.75 -14.40
N ILE A 27 -9.75 6.29 -15.33
CA ILE A 27 -9.62 7.67 -15.80
C ILE A 27 -10.52 8.60 -14.98
N GLN A 28 -11.79 8.23 -14.81
CA GLN A 28 -12.82 9.02 -14.14
C GLN A 28 -13.19 8.47 -12.75
N GLY A 29 -12.96 7.18 -12.53
CA GLY A 29 -13.32 6.46 -11.30
C GLY A 29 -12.48 6.84 -10.08
N PRO A 30 -12.52 6.04 -9.01
CA PRO A 30 -11.72 6.25 -7.80
C PRO A 30 -10.22 6.29 -8.06
N ALA A 31 -9.46 6.89 -7.13
CA ALA A 31 -8.00 6.85 -7.15
C ALA A 31 -7.49 5.40 -7.32
N ASN A 32 -6.55 5.20 -8.23
CA ASN A 32 -6.09 3.86 -8.62
C ASN A 32 -4.60 3.87 -9.00
N SER A 33 -3.83 2.98 -8.40
CA SER A 33 -2.40 2.86 -8.68
C SER A 33 -2.06 2.43 -10.11
N GLN A 34 -3.03 1.82 -10.81
CA GLN A 34 -2.88 1.38 -12.20
C GLN A 34 -3.12 2.49 -13.23
N ALA A 35 -3.74 3.60 -12.82
CA ALA A 35 -4.03 4.72 -13.72
C ALA A 35 -2.75 5.29 -14.35
N THR A 36 -2.86 5.71 -15.61
CA THR A 36 -1.87 6.49 -16.36
C THR A 36 -2.42 7.85 -16.76
N LEU A 37 -3.73 8.04 -16.58
CA LEU A 37 -4.47 9.26 -16.92
C LEU A 37 -5.61 9.45 -15.90
N ARG A 38 -5.80 10.68 -15.43
CA ARG A 38 -6.89 11.07 -14.55
C ARG A 38 -7.53 12.35 -15.10
N LEU A 39 -8.85 12.35 -15.30
CA LEU A 39 -9.56 13.48 -15.92
C LEU A 39 -10.62 14.13 -15.03
N PHE A 40 -11.23 13.41 -14.09
CA PHE A 40 -12.25 13.94 -13.18
C PHE A 40 -13.44 14.64 -13.88
N GLY A 41 -13.83 14.13 -15.04
CA GLY A 41 -14.91 14.70 -15.86
C GLY A 41 -14.48 15.85 -16.78
N GLN A 42 -13.19 16.20 -16.78
CA GLN A 42 -12.67 17.25 -17.66
C GLN A 42 -12.11 16.67 -18.96
N PRO A 43 -12.02 17.47 -20.03
CA PRO A 43 -11.46 17.03 -21.30
C PRO A 43 -9.93 16.84 -21.21
N GLU A 44 -9.39 15.99 -22.07
CA GLU A 44 -7.97 15.61 -22.03
C GLU A 44 -7.02 16.76 -22.41
N ASP A 45 -7.48 17.72 -23.19
CA ASP A 45 -6.72 18.93 -23.54
C ASP A 45 -6.59 19.94 -22.39
N SER A 46 -7.35 19.77 -21.32
CA SER A 46 -7.20 20.56 -20.08
C SER A 46 -6.01 20.17 -19.23
N ILE A 47 -5.30 19.10 -19.57
CA ILE A 47 -4.19 18.57 -18.77
C ILE A 47 -2.98 19.51 -18.84
N ARG A 48 -2.57 19.99 -17.66
CA ARG A 48 -1.39 20.85 -17.45
C ARG A 48 -0.29 20.12 -16.69
N VAL A 49 -0.60 18.95 -16.12
CA VAL A 49 0.25 18.25 -15.15
C VAL A 49 0.61 16.86 -15.65
N THR A 50 1.90 16.50 -15.58
CA THR A 50 2.39 15.12 -15.67
C THR A 50 3.14 14.76 -14.40
N LEU A 51 2.67 13.76 -13.68
CA LEU A 51 3.34 13.23 -12.47
C LEU A 51 4.23 12.05 -12.86
N PHE A 52 5.51 12.15 -12.52
CA PHE A 52 6.46 11.03 -12.57
C PHE A 52 6.54 10.40 -11.19
N ARG A 53 6.06 9.16 -11.06
CA ARG A 53 6.03 8.42 -9.80
C ARG A 53 6.48 6.97 -9.98
N ASP A 54 6.71 6.29 -8.88
CA ASP A 54 7.12 4.90 -8.90
C ASP A 54 6.05 3.93 -9.45
N HIS A 55 6.51 2.84 -10.07
CA HIS A 55 5.64 1.76 -10.58
C HIS A 55 4.81 1.10 -9.48
N HIS A 56 5.40 0.93 -8.30
CA HIS A 56 4.84 0.13 -7.22
C HIS A 56 3.79 0.89 -6.41
N ALA A 57 3.77 2.23 -6.48
CA ALA A 57 2.97 3.12 -5.63
C ALA A 57 3.35 3.01 -4.13
N TRP A 58 4.64 2.77 -3.84
CA TRP A 58 5.18 2.63 -2.49
C TRP A 58 6.08 3.80 -2.07
N CYS A 59 6.43 4.69 -2.97
CA CYS A 59 7.22 5.87 -2.63
C CYS A 59 6.40 6.88 -1.80
N PRO A 60 6.78 7.20 -0.54
CA PRO A 60 6.03 8.11 0.31
C PRO A 60 5.97 9.53 -0.26
N TYR A 61 7.05 9.98 -0.85
CA TYR A 61 7.13 11.30 -1.47
C TYR A 61 6.24 11.42 -2.71
N CYS A 62 6.09 10.33 -3.48
CA CYS A 62 5.15 10.27 -4.60
C CYS A 62 3.69 10.25 -4.11
N GLN A 63 3.39 9.49 -3.07
CA GLN A 63 2.03 9.38 -2.51
C GLN A 63 1.53 10.75 -2.03
N LYS A 64 2.38 11.57 -1.42
CA LYS A 64 2.06 12.92 -0.97
C LYS A 64 1.54 13.81 -2.12
N VAL A 65 2.25 13.84 -3.24
CA VAL A 65 1.86 14.61 -4.42
C VAL A 65 0.64 14.01 -5.12
N TRP A 66 0.58 12.68 -5.18
CA TRP A 66 -0.55 11.95 -5.77
C TRP A 66 -1.84 12.24 -5.02
N LEU A 67 -1.84 12.15 -3.70
CA LEU A 67 -2.99 12.50 -2.84
C LEU A 67 -3.45 13.93 -3.09
N TRP A 68 -2.52 14.88 -3.16
CA TRP A 68 -2.85 16.28 -3.39
C TRP A 68 -3.61 16.48 -4.72
N LEU A 69 -3.12 15.89 -5.82
CA LEU A 69 -3.76 15.95 -7.13
C LEU A 69 -5.16 15.32 -7.13
N GLU A 70 -5.31 14.18 -6.47
CA GLU A 70 -6.61 13.48 -6.36
C GLU A 70 -7.61 14.27 -5.51
N PHE A 71 -7.21 14.81 -4.35
CA PHE A 71 -8.11 15.61 -3.51
C PHE A 71 -8.53 16.92 -4.19
N ARG A 72 -7.64 17.55 -4.95
CA ARG A 72 -7.96 18.74 -5.74
C ARG A 72 -8.66 18.42 -7.06
N ARG A 73 -8.77 17.14 -7.42
CA ARG A 73 -9.35 16.67 -8.69
C ARG A 73 -8.75 17.39 -9.91
N ILE A 74 -7.43 17.59 -9.90
CA ILE A 74 -6.71 18.20 -11.00
C ILE A 74 -6.47 17.15 -12.09
N PRO A 75 -6.84 17.36 -13.37
CA PRO A 75 -6.50 16.44 -14.45
C PRO A 75 -5.00 16.30 -14.64
N TYR A 76 -4.51 15.06 -14.74
CA TYR A 76 -3.07 14.81 -14.88
C TYR A 76 -2.77 13.49 -15.57
N ARG A 77 -1.59 13.42 -16.19
CA ARG A 77 -0.97 12.19 -16.70
C ARG A 77 -0.02 11.61 -15.68
N ILE A 78 0.13 10.30 -15.70
CA ILE A 78 1.08 9.58 -14.85
C ILE A 78 2.09 8.86 -15.75
N ARG A 79 3.39 9.13 -15.51
CA ARG A 79 4.48 8.33 -16.07
C ARG A 79 5.18 7.59 -14.94
N LYS A 80 5.17 6.25 -15.07
CA LYS A 80 5.72 5.36 -14.04
C LYS A 80 7.21 5.15 -14.25
N VAL A 81 7.96 5.12 -13.14
CA VAL A 81 9.42 5.05 -13.12
C VAL A 81 9.86 4.02 -12.10
N THR A 82 10.88 3.23 -12.41
CA THR A 82 11.44 2.24 -11.50
C THR A 82 12.07 2.90 -10.27
N MET A 83 11.74 2.43 -9.05
CA MET A 83 12.44 2.85 -7.84
C MET A 83 13.86 2.30 -7.82
N ARG A 84 14.81 3.10 -7.33
CA ARG A 84 16.23 2.74 -7.33
C ARG A 84 16.54 1.44 -6.55
N CYS A 85 15.76 1.16 -5.52
CA CYS A 85 15.91 -0.07 -4.71
C CYS A 85 15.42 -1.33 -5.42
N TYR A 86 14.66 -1.20 -6.52
CA TYR A 86 14.09 -2.32 -7.26
C TYR A 86 14.68 -2.49 -8.66
N GLY A 87 15.53 -1.60 -9.10
CA GLY A 87 16.20 -1.74 -10.38
C GLY A 87 16.76 -0.41 -10.91
N PRO A 88 17.47 -0.45 -12.04
CA PRO A 88 17.94 0.75 -12.69
C PRO A 88 16.76 1.57 -13.23
N LYS A 89 16.89 2.87 -13.13
CA LYS A 89 15.89 3.79 -13.69
C LYS A 89 15.92 3.78 -15.21
N GLU A 90 14.79 4.11 -15.80
CA GLU A 90 14.65 4.27 -17.23
C GLU A 90 15.58 5.38 -17.75
N PRO A 91 16.34 5.16 -18.86
CA PRO A 91 17.27 6.16 -19.41
C PRO A 91 16.58 7.48 -19.76
N TRP A 92 15.34 7.42 -20.27
CA TRP A 92 14.58 8.63 -20.60
C TRP A 92 14.29 9.47 -19.34
N PHE A 93 14.08 8.83 -18.18
CA PHE A 93 13.81 9.56 -16.95
C PHE A 93 15.09 10.20 -16.39
N THR A 94 16.20 9.49 -16.41
CA THR A 94 17.49 10.06 -15.96
C THR A 94 18.02 11.15 -16.87
N ALA A 95 17.66 11.12 -18.16
CA ALA A 95 17.92 12.25 -19.06
C ALA A 95 17.07 13.49 -18.71
N LEU A 96 15.82 13.28 -18.27
CA LEU A 96 14.92 14.35 -17.83
C LEU A 96 15.24 14.85 -16.42
N VAL A 97 15.48 13.92 -15.48
CA VAL A 97 15.77 14.18 -14.07
C VAL A 97 17.12 13.56 -13.71
N PRO A 98 18.24 14.27 -13.86
CA PRO A 98 19.58 13.71 -13.66
C PRO A 98 19.82 13.14 -12.26
N SER A 99 19.18 13.67 -11.23
CA SER A 99 19.23 13.12 -9.86
C SER A 99 18.60 11.73 -9.74
N GLY A 100 17.71 11.37 -10.67
CA GLY A 100 16.91 10.16 -10.62
C GLY A 100 15.91 10.11 -9.44
N MET A 101 15.71 11.21 -8.72
CA MET A 101 14.81 11.23 -7.55
C MET A 101 13.34 11.33 -7.96
N LEU A 102 12.48 10.69 -7.15
CA LEU A 102 11.03 10.71 -7.29
C LEU A 102 10.40 11.38 -6.07
N PRO A 103 9.26 12.05 -6.23
CA PRO A 103 8.57 12.37 -7.48
C PRO A 103 9.28 13.47 -8.28
N ALA A 104 8.98 13.51 -9.58
CA ALA A 104 9.11 14.70 -10.38
C ALA A 104 7.74 15.07 -10.99
N LEU A 105 7.55 16.30 -11.36
CA LEU A 105 6.29 16.77 -11.93
C LEU A 105 6.58 17.79 -13.03
N GLU A 106 5.90 17.66 -14.15
CA GLU A 106 5.86 18.69 -15.19
C GLU A 106 4.55 19.47 -15.05
N LEU A 107 4.66 20.80 -14.96
CA LEU A 107 3.54 21.72 -14.89
C LEU A 107 3.73 22.79 -15.98
N ASP A 108 2.82 22.86 -16.94
CA ASP A 108 2.89 23.77 -18.08
C ASP A 108 4.26 23.71 -18.81
N GLY A 109 4.78 22.50 -19.03
CA GLY A 109 6.07 22.26 -19.68
C GLY A 109 7.31 22.55 -18.80
N ARG A 110 7.13 22.93 -17.52
CA ARG A 110 8.23 23.16 -16.58
C ARG A 110 8.39 21.98 -15.66
N LEU A 111 9.58 21.39 -15.63
CA LEU A 111 9.94 20.32 -14.73
C LEU A 111 10.22 20.85 -13.32
N ILE A 112 9.62 20.20 -12.31
CA ILE A 112 9.79 20.50 -10.89
C ILE A 112 10.15 19.20 -10.17
N THR A 113 11.15 19.25 -9.32
CA THR A 113 11.58 18.15 -8.45
C THR A 113 11.42 18.55 -6.98
N GLU A 114 11.60 17.61 -6.06
CA GLU A 114 11.36 17.75 -4.62
C GLU A 114 9.87 17.93 -4.28
N SER A 115 9.32 16.94 -3.57
CA SER A 115 7.87 16.85 -3.32
C SER A 115 7.27 18.11 -2.68
N ASP A 116 8.00 18.79 -1.78
CA ASP A 116 7.52 20.01 -1.14
C ASP A 116 7.48 21.19 -2.12
N ARG A 117 8.49 21.34 -2.99
CA ARG A 117 8.48 22.34 -4.06
C ARG A 117 7.39 22.06 -5.09
N ILE A 118 7.11 20.80 -5.36
CA ILE A 118 6.00 20.39 -6.22
C ILE A 118 4.67 20.85 -5.61
N LEU A 119 4.42 20.57 -4.31
CA LEU A 119 3.21 21.01 -3.63
C LEU A 119 3.07 22.55 -3.66
N GLU A 120 4.13 23.30 -3.36
CA GLU A 120 4.11 24.76 -3.45
C GLU A 120 3.80 25.28 -4.86
N ALA A 121 4.29 24.62 -5.91
CA ALA A 121 3.98 24.98 -7.29
C ALA A 121 2.53 24.67 -7.66
N LEU A 122 2.03 23.52 -7.24
CA LEU A 122 0.64 23.13 -7.44
C LEU A 122 -0.32 24.08 -6.71
N GLU A 123 -0.03 24.45 -5.46
CA GLU A 123 -0.83 25.44 -4.71
C GLU A 123 -0.87 26.80 -5.40
N ARG A 124 0.26 27.28 -5.92
CA ARG A 124 0.29 28.55 -6.67
C ARG A 124 -0.56 28.52 -7.93
N SER A 125 -0.68 27.37 -8.57
CA SER A 125 -1.39 27.24 -9.85
C SER A 125 -2.86 26.88 -9.72
N PHE A 126 -3.23 26.18 -8.64
CA PHE A 126 -4.58 25.59 -8.48
C PHE A 126 -5.23 25.94 -7.13
N GLY A 127 -4.55 26.65 -6.25
CA GLY A 127 -4.98 26.91 -4.86
C GLY A 127 -4.66 25.75 -3.92
N PRO A 128 -4.55 25.98 -2.61
CA PRO A 128 -4.19 24.98 -1.62
C PRO A 128 -5.32 23.97 -1.33
N VAL A 129 -4.97 22.88 -0.66
CA VAL A 129 -5.91 22.01 0.05
C VAL A 129 -5.89 22.43 1.52
N GLY A 130 -6.92 23.15 1.99
CA GLY A 130 -6.88 23.79 3.31
C GLY A 130 -5.88 24.94 3.38
N ALA A 131 -5.16 25.07 4.50
CA ALA A 131 -4.13 26.09 4.65
C ALA A 131 -2.91 25.81 3.74
N PRO A 132 -2.31 26.86 3.13
CA PRO A 132 -1.20 26.67 2.18
C PRO A 132 0.09 26.26 2.88
N MET A 133 1.02 25.67 2.13
CA MET A 133 2.37 25.27 2.57
C MET A 133 3.15 26.44 3.23
N ALA A 134 2.87 27.67 2.81
CA ALA A 134 3.48 28.88 3.35
C ALA A 134 2.88 29.34 4.68
N ASP A 135 1.76 28.78 5.10
CA ASP A 135 1.13 29.12 6.38
C ASP A 135 2.05 28.79 7.56
N ARG A 136 2.04 29.62 8.61
CA ARG A 136 2.92 29.48 9.78
C ARG A 136 2.65 28.20 10.55
N ARG A 137 1.40 27.77 10.63
CA ARG A 137 0.98 26.55 11.33
C ARG A 137 1.38 25.33 10.53
N VAL A 138 1.11 25.32 9.21
CA VAL A 138 1.51 24.24 8.32
C VAL A 138 3.03 24.04 8.35
N ARG A 139 3.82 25.12 8.36
CA ARG A 139 5.29 25.03 8.50
C ARG A 139 5.71 24.34 9.79
N ARG A 140 5.09 24.70 10.94
CA ARG A 140 5.39 24.04 12.24
C ARG A 140 5.02 22.56 12.22
N LEU A 141 3.90 22.19 11.60
CA LEU A 141 3.50 20.80 11.43
C LEU A 141 4.46 20.03 10.53
N ARG A 142 4.97 20.64 9.47
CA ARG A 142 6.01 20.05 8.63
C ARG A 142 7.34 19.84 9.38
N ASP A 143 7.71 20.76 10.27
CA ASP A 143 8.87 20.58 11.15
C ASP A 143 8.66 19.39 12.09
N LEU A 144 7.46 19.26 12.65
CA LEU A 144 7.06 18.11 13.47
C LEU A 144 7.09 16.80 12.68
N GLU A 145 6.57 16.77 11.46
CA GLU A 145 6.64 15.59 10.58
C GLU A 145 8.10 15.14 10.36
N ARG A 146 9.01 16.08 10.08
CA ARG A 146 10.44 15.76 9.92
C ARG A 146 11.09 15.21 11.17
N LEU A 147 10.70 15.68 12.36
CA LEU A 147 11.15 15.14 13.64
C LEU A 147 10.61 13.72 13.83
N LEU A 148 9.33 13.50 13.55
CA LEU A 148 8.69 12.19 13.66
C LEU A 148 9.32 11.18 12.69
N PHE A 149 9.53 11.56 11.44
CA PHE A 149 10.22 10.77 10.43
C PHE A 149 11.65 10.38 10.89
N ARG A 150 12.41 11.35 11.42
CA ARG A 150 13.76 11.08 11.90
C ARG A 150 13.78 10.12 13.09
N ALA A 151 12.87 10.32 14.06
CA ALA A 151 12.75 9.44 15.21
C ALA A 151 12.38 8.00 14.80
N TRP A 152 11.46 7.88 13.87
CA TRP A 152 11.07 6.60 13.27
C TRP A 152 12.27 5.91 12.57
N CYS A 153 13.00 6.62 11.70
CA CYS A 153 14.17 6.06 11.03
C CYS A 153 15.26 5.60 12.01
N ILE A 154 15.51 6.37 13.07
CA ILE A 154 16.50 6.00 14.10
C ILE A 154 16.07 4.68 14.77
N TRP A 155 14.81 4.55 15.15
CA TRP A 155 14.33 3.36 15.83
C TRP A 155 14.24 2.15 14.90
N LEU A 156 13.74 2.32 13.69
CA LEU A 156 13.50 1.23 12.74
C LEU A 156 14.77 0.75 12.04
N CYS A 157 15.64 1.69 11.63
CA CYS A 157 16.70 1.43 10.65
C CYS A 157 18.11 1.35 11.26
N THR A 158 18.27 1.54 12.58
CA THR A 158 19.59 1.38 13.22
C THR A 158 19.84 -0.09 13.53
N PRO A 159 20.88 -0.72 12.93
CA PRO A 159 21.18 -2.12 13.20
C PRO A 159 21.77 -2.32 14.59
N GLY A 160 21.50 -3.47 15.21
CA GLY A 160 22.18 -3.92 16.40
C GLY A 160 21.98 -3.05 17.65
N LEU A 161 20.83 -2.40 17.80
CA LEU A 161 20.48 -1.69 19.02
C LEU A 161 20.43 -2.69 20.19
N GLY A 162 21.24 -2.41 21.25
CA GLY A 162 21.07 -3.12 22.52
C GLY A 162 19.83 -2.62 23.26
N GLU A 163 19.35 -3.37 24.25
CA GLU A 163 18.10 -3.08 24.98
C GLU A 163 17.95 -1.62 25.47
N ARG A 164 19.04 -1.02 25.98
CA ARG A 164 19.03 0.37 26.45
C ARG A 164 18.81 1.34 25.29
N GLN A 165 19.47 1.12 24.16
CA GLN A 165 19.38 1.96 22.96
C GLN A 165 18.00 1.80 22.31
N GLU A 166 17.48 0.57 22.28
CA GLU A 166 16.13 0.28 21.80
C GLU A 166 15.07 1.07 22.60
N ARG A 167 15.15 1.01 23.95
CA ARG A 167 14.28 1.81 24.82
C ARG A 167 14.41 3.31 24.57
N GLN A 168 15.63 3.82 24.43
CA GLN A 168 15.86 5.25 24.16
C GLN A 168 15.27 5.69 22.82
N ALA A 169 15.43 4.89 21.77
CA ALA A 169 14.87 5.17 20.44
C ALA A 169 13.33 5.13 20.47
N ARG A 170 12.74 4.13 21.14
CA ARG A 170 11.30 4.04 21.38
C ARG A 170 10.78 5.28 22.11
N ASP A 171 11.39 5.65 23.22
CA ASP A 171 10.98 6.80 24.04
C ASP A 171 11.08 8.11 23.25
N GLN A 172 12.09 8.23 22.40
CA GLN A 172 12.23 9.39 21.51
C GLN A 172 11.10 9.44 20.49
N PHE A 173 10.80 8.31 19.84
CA PHE A 173 9.69 8.22 18.89
C PHE A 173 8.37 8.56 19.58
N GLN A 174 8.08 7.95 20.72
CA GLN A 174 6.82 8.19 21.47
C GLN A 174 6.65 9.67 21.85
N ARG A 175 7.71 10.34 22.34
CA ARG A 175 7.64 11.77 22.66
C ARG A 175 7.29 12.64 21.46
N VAL A 176 7.74 12.28 20.25
CA VAL A 176 7.40 13.05 19.04
C VAL A 176 6.03 12.66 18.52
N ALA A 177 5.64 11.39 18.59
CA ALA A 177 4.30 10.92 18.24
C ALA A 177 3.23 11.56 19.15
N GLU A 178 3.53 11.75 20.46
CA GLU A 178 2.68 12.48 21.38
C GLU A 178 2.48 13.95 20.98
N GLN A 179 3.47 14.60 20.40
CA GLN A 179 3.30 15.97 19.88
C GLN A 179 2.33 16.00 18.68
N MET A 180 2.36 14.98 17.81
CA MET A 180 1.36 14.83 16.76
C MET A 180 -0.04 14.57 17.35
N GLU A 181 -0.13 13.69 18.33
CA GLU A 181 -1.36 13.41 19.09
C GLU A 181 -1.96 14.71 19.66
N GLN A 182 -1.15 15.54 20.32
CA GLN A 182 -1.59 16.82 20.87
C GLN A 182 -1.98 17.83 19.77
N ALA A 183 -1.31 17.83 18.63
CA ALA A 183 -1.69 18.68 17.50
C ALA A 183 -3.07 18.32 16.94
N LEU A 184 -3.40 17.03 16.86
CA LEU A 184 -4.72 16.54 16.47
C LEU A 184 -5.80 16.92 17.51
N ILE A 185 -5.53 16.71 18.79
CA ILE A 185 -6.46 17.07 19.89
C ILE A 185 -6.72 18.57 19.89
N SER A 186 -5.68 19.39 19.77
CA SER A 186 -5.79 20.85 19.79
C SER A 186 -6.49 21.40 18.55
N GLY A 187 -6.47 20.69 17.43
CA GLY A 187 -7.22 21.01 16.21
C GLY A 187 -8.73 20.86 16.35
N GLY A 188 -9.19 20.15 17.38
CA GLY A 188 -10.62 19.98 17.70
C GLY A 188 -11.40 19.11 16.72
N GLY A 189 -10.73 18.49 15.74
CA GLY A 189 -11.36 17.68 14.70
C GLY A 189 -10.59 16.41 14.36
N SER A 190 -10.94 15.84 13.21
CA SER A 190 -10.27 14.64 12.68
C SER A 190 -8.95 14.97 11.96
N TRP A 191 -8.62 16.25 11.75
CA TRP A 191 -7.51 16.68 10.89
C TRP A 191 -6.52 17.58 11.64
N LEU A 192 -5.26 17.53 11.19
CA LEU A 192 -4.19 18.45 11.64
C LEU A 192 -4.44 19.90 11.18
N ASP A 193 -5.16 20.06 10.08
CA ASP A 193 -5.59 21.34 9.53
C ASP A 193 -7.10 21.54 9.72
N PRO A 194 -7.56 22.15 10.83
CA PRO A 194 -8.99 22.37 11.10
C PRO A 194 -9.62 23.41 10.20
N ASP A 195 -8.83 24.24 9.53
CA ASP A 195 -9.30 25.31 8.65
C ASP A 195 -9.45 24.85 7.19
N ALA A 196 -9.48 23.54 6.95
CA ALA A 196 -9.80 23.01 5.63
C ALA A 196 -11.22 23.51 5.23
N PRO A 197 -11.34 24.42 4.24
CA PRO A 197 -12.54 25.25 4.09
C PRO A 197 -13.79 24.52 3.64
N ASP A 198 -13.66 23.29 3.15
CA ASP A 198 -14.72 22.57 2.45
C ASP A 198 -15.22 21.31 3.19
N GLY A 199 -15.09 21.23 4.50
CA GLY A 199 -15.67 20.16 5.29
C GLY A 199 -14.71 18.98 5.57
N PRO A 200 -15.15 17.72 5.55
CA PRO A 200 -14.45 16.58 6.18
C PRO A 200 -13.27 16.03 5.37
N ILE A 201 -12.52 16.84 4.66
CA ILE A 201 -11.34 16.46 3.91
C ILE A 201 -10.05 16.87 4.60
N PRO A 202 -8.96 16.10 4.48
CA PRO A 202 -7.67 16.46 5.05
C PRO A 202 -7.09 17.71 4.37
N GLY A 203 -6.42 18.57 5.13
CA GLY A 203 -5.68 19.71 4.60
C GLY A 203 -4.25 19.36 4.14
N THR A 204 -3.51 20.36 3.63
CA THR A 204 -2.13 20.19 3.18
C THR A 204 -1.23 19.57 4.27
N ALA A 205 -1.39 19.97 5.52
CA ALA A 205 -0.64 19.42 6.64
C ALA A 205 -0.88 17.91 6.77
N ASP A 206 -2.14 17.46 6.69
CA ASP A 206 -2.48 16.05 6.76
C ASP A 206 -1.83 15.26 5.62
N LEU A 207 -1.90 15.78 4.39
CA LEU A 207 -1.31 15.12 3.21
C LEU A 207 0.20 14.92 3.33
N VAL A 208 0.89 15.78 4.09
CA VAL A 208 2.32 15.63 4.37
C VAL A 208 2.59 14.49 5.33
N PHE A 209 1.75 14.29 6.35
CA PHE A 209 1.92 13.23 7.35
C PHE A 209 1.49 11.84 6.87
N ILE A 210 0.41 11.75 6.08
CA ILE A 210 -0.22 10.48 5.67
C ILE A 210 0.80 9.42 5.24
N PRO A 211 1.69 9.67 4.25
CA PRO A 211 2.55 8.62 3.74
C PRO A 211 3.50 8.02 4.78
N TYR A 212 3.93 8.83 5.71
CA TYR A 212 4.90 8.40 6.73
C TYR A 212 4.21 7.70 7.90
N VAL A 213 3.10 8.23 8.40
CA VAL A 213 2.37 7.63 9.52
C VAL A 213 1.76 6.28 9.12
N GLU A 214 1.28 6.14 7.88
CA GLU A 214 0.86 4.86 7.32
C GLU A 214 1.97 3.81 7.42
N ARG A 215 3.19 4.18 7.02
CA ARG A 215 4.37 3.29 7.09
C ARG A 215 4.85 3.04 8.51
N MET A 216 4.79 4.03 9.37
CA MET A 216 5.10 3.88 10.80
C MET A 216 4.16 2.89 11.47
N ASN A 217 2.85 3.00 11.22
CA ASN A 217 1.86 2.07 11.75
C ASN A 217 2.17 0.62 11.38
N ALA A 218 2.52 0.38 10.11
CA ALA A 218 2.84 -0.95 9.63
C ALA A 218 4.18 -1.47 10.14
N SER A 219 5.24 -0.69 9.98
CA SER A 219 6.60 -1.15 10.24
C SER A 219 6.93 -1.27 11.73
N LEU A 220 6.40 -0.37 12.56
CA LEU A 220 6.62 -0.46 14.00
C LEU A 220 5.88 -1.65 14.61
N ALA A 221 4.70 -1.99 14.10
CA ALA A 221 4.03 -3.22 14.49
C ALA A 221 4.87 -4.45 14.12
N TYR A 222 5.30 -4.55 12.86
CA TYR A 222 6.00 -5.72 12.35
C TYR A 222 7.41 -5.89 12.94
N PHE A 223 8.20 -4.80 13.01
CA PHE A 223 9.60 -4.87 13.44
C PHE A 223 9.83 -4.57 14.93
N LYS A 224 8.90 -3.89 15.59
CA LYS A 224 9.06 -3.41 16.98
C LYS A 224 7.94 -3.87 17.92
N GLY A 225 6.96 -4.63 17.44
CA GLY A 225 5.83 -5.04 18.27
C GLY A 225 5.06 -3.86 18.87
N PHE A 226 5.08 -2.69 18.21
CA PHE A 226 4.50 -1.45 18.70
C PHE A 226 3.24 -1.10 17.92
N ALA A 227 2.09 -1.12 18.59
CA ALA A 227 0.79 -0.81 18.03
C ALA A 227 0.51 0.70 18.09
N LEU A 228 0.91 1.45 17.06
CA LEU A 228 0.80 2.93 17.03
C LEU A 228 -0.63 3.41 17.29
N ARG A 229 -1.63 2.74 16.75
CA ARG A 229 -3.05 3.12 16.88
C ARG A 229 -3.58 2.90 18.30
N GLU A 230 -3.10 1.88 19.00
CA GLU A 230 -3.48 1.61 20.39
C GLU A 230 -2.84 2.60 21.36
N GLU A 231 -1.59 2.94 21.13
CA GLU A 231 -0.82 3.85 21.98
C GLU A 231 -1.23 5.33 21.80
N HIS A 232 -1.78 5.69 20.62
CA HIS A 232 -2.12 7.06 20.25
C HIS A 232 -3.56 7.18 19.68
N PRO A 233 -4.59 7.28 20.54
CA PRO A 233 -5.98 7.28 20.10
C PRO A 233 -6.41 8.41 19.17
N ALA A 234 -5.77 9.59 19.19
CA ALA A 234 -6.09 10.64 18.23
C ALA A 234 -5.48 10.34 16.86
N ILE A 235 -4.30 9.73 16.81
CA ILE A 235 -3.72 9.22 15.56
C ILE A 235 -4.60 8.09 14.99
N ASP A 236 -5.15 7.20 15.83
CA ASP A 236 -6.09 6.18 15.38
C ASP A 236 -7.36 6.79 14.77
N ARG A 237 -7.97 7.79 15.43
CA ARG A 237 -9.15 8.50 14.89
C ARG A 237 -8.82 9.19 13.56
N TRP A 238 -7.63 9.79 13.44
CA TRP A 238 -7.17 10.43 12.20
C TRP A 238 -7.00 9.41 11.07
N LEU A 239 -6.35 8.26 11.31
CA LEU A 239 -6.23 7.17 10.34
C LEU A 239 -7.61 6.60 9.97
N THR A 240 -8.49 6.41 10.96
CA THR A 240 -9.86 5.93 10.74
C THR A 240 -10.66 6.91 9.86
N ALA A 241 -10.51 8.22 10.07
CA ALA A 241 -11.15 9.22 9.23
C ALA A 241 -10.61 9.20 7.78
N LEU A 242 -9.31 9.03 7.60
CA LEU A 242 -8.69 8.85 6.28
C LEU A 242 -9.23 7.61 5.56
N GLU A 243 -9.38 6.50 6.27
CA GLU A 243 -9.88 5.22 5.73
C GLU A 243 -11.36 5.29 5.28
N GLN A 244 -12.10 6.33 5.65
CA GLN A 244 -13.43 6.60 5.09
C GLN A 244 -13.36 7.29 3.72
N LEU A 245 -12.23 7.89 3.36
CA LEU A 245 -12.09 8.65 2.12
C LEU A 245 -11.66 7.73 0.96
N GLU A 246 -12.48 7.66 -0.08
CA GLU A 246 -12.22 6.85 -1.26
C GLU A 246 -10.86 7.21 -1.92
N THR A 247 -10.54 8.50 -1.96
CA THR A 247 -9.25 8.99 -2.47
C THR A 247 -8.06 8.38 -1.71
N TYR A 248 -8.11 8.39 -0.37
CA TYR A 248 -7.04 7.77 0.44
C TYR A 248 -6.97 6.26 0.21
N ARG A 249 -8.10 5.57 0.26
CA ARG A 249 -8.18 4.11 0.05
C ARG A 249 -7.60 3.67 -1.29
N GLY A 250 -7.73 4.51 -2.33
CA GLY A 250 -7.13 4.23 -3.64
C GLY A 250 -5.60 4.36 -3.70
N THR A 251 -4.99 5.02 -2.71
CA THR A 251 -3.54 5.21 -2.58
C THR A 251 -2.93 4.45 -1.42
N GLN A 252 -3.75 4.02 -0.47
CA GLN A 252 -3.35 3.33 0.76
C GLN A 252 -2.67 2.00 0.47
N SER A 253 -1.61 1.70 1.25
CA SER A 253 -1.05 0.35 1.33
C SER A 253 -1.53 -0.38 2.60
N ASP A 254 -1.11 -1.62 2.78
CA ASP A 254 -1.42 -2.43 3.96
C ASP A 254 -0.18 -2.78 4.77
N VAL A 255 -0.40 -3.30 5.98
CA VAL A 255 0.67 -3.68 6.90
C VAL A 255 1.60 -4.71 6.26
N HIS A 256 1.04 -5.73 5.59
CA HIS A 256 1.84 -6.75 4.92
C HIS A 256 2.76 -6.16 3.84
N THR A 257 2.25 -5.30 2.99
CA THR A 257 3.07 -4.69 1.93
C THR A 257 4.17 -3.82 2.53
N HIS A 258 3.83 -2.92 3.47
CA HIS A 258 4.83 -2.03 4.06
C HIS A 258 5.88 -2.73 4.93
N ALA A 259 5.51 -3.83 5.62
CA ALA A 259 6.49 -4.63 6.34
C ALA A 259 7.62 -5.13 5.42
N HIS A 260 7.29 -5.43 4.17
CA HIS A 260 8.20 -6.08 3.24
C HIS A 260 8.75 -5.16 2.14
N ASP A 261 8.13 -4.01 1.86
CA ASP A 261 8.64 -3.05 0.89
C ASP A 261 9.63 -2.03 1.50
N LEU A 262 9.53 -1.78 2.80
CA LEU A 262 10.38 -0.80 3.49
C LEU A 262 11.84 -1.20 3.61
N PRO A 263 12.23 -2.44 3.95
CA PRO A 263 13.64 -2.80 4.07
C PRO A 263 14.50 -2.45 2.86
N PRO A 264 14.13 -2.77 1.60
CA PRO A 264 14.91 -2.34 0.44
C PRO A 264 14.90 -0.82 0.22
N GLN A 265 13.82 -0.12 0.62
CA GLN A 265 13.74 1.33 0.47
C GLN A 265 14.59 2.09 1.50
N MET A 266 14.67 1.57 2.71
CA MET A 266 15.33 2.21 3.85
C MET A 266 16.77 1.75 4.08
N GLY A 267 17.25 0.76 3.31
CA GLY A 267 18.56 0.15 3.52
C GLY A 267 18.60 -0.86 4.67
N GLY A 268 17.45 -1.25 5.18
CA GLY A 268 17.25 -2.22 6.25
C GLY A 268 16.23 -1.74 7.29
N CYS A 269 15.47 -2.69 7.84
CA CYS A 269 14.60 -2.51 9.00
C CYS A 269 14.90 -3.64 9.97
N TRP A 270 14.99 -3.33 11.27
CA TRP A 270 15.53 -4.28 12.25
C TRP A 270 14.49 -4.62 13.31
N ALA A 271 14.23 -5.92 13.47
CA ALA A 271 13.36 -6.43 14.52
C ALA A 271 14.01 -6.29 15.89
N ASP A 272 13.21 -6.01 16.92
CA ASP A 272 13.71 -5.96 18.31
C ASP A 272 13.74 -7.35 18.98
N GLY A 273 13.09 -8.36 18.37
CA GLY A 273 13.06 -9.74 18.86
C GLY A 273 12.14 -9.96 20.07
N SER A 274 11.34 -8.97 20.46
CA SER A 274 10.36 -9.12 21.56
C SER A 274 9.25 -10.12 21.21
N GLU A 275 8.62 -10.69 22.21
CA GLU A 275 7.45 -11.58 22.00
C GLU A 275 6.31 -10.86 21.26
N ALA A 276 6.09 -9.58 21.54
CA ALA A 276 5.09 -8.78 20.85
C ALA A 276 5.43 -8.64 19.36
N GLN A 277 6.71 -8.33 19.06
CA GLN A 277 7.20 -8.25 17.69
C GLN A 277 7.02 -9.58 16.95
N GLN A 278 7.44 -10.69 17.55
CA GLN A 278 7.34 -12.02 16.95
C GLN A 278 5.89 -12.41 16.64
N ARG A 279 4.95 -12.14 17.57
CA ARG A 279 3.53 -12.40 17.35
C ARG A 279 2.95 -11.58 16.20
N MET A 280 3.26 -10.27 16.16
CA MET A 280 2.77 -9.39 15.09
C MET A 280 3.36 -9.76 13.74
N ALA A 281 4.66 -10.04 13.67
CA ALA A 281 5.31 -10.50 12.45
C ALA A 281 4.69 -11.80 11.93
N LEU A 282 4.49 -12.79 12.80
CA LEU A 282 3.84 -14.05 12.44
C LEU A 282 2.43 -13.84 11.89
N ALA A 283 1.63 -12.98 12.51
CA ALA A 283 0.28 -12.68 12.03
C ALA A 283 0.28 -12.04 10.64
N VAL A 284 1.24 -11.15 10.36
CA VAL A 284 1.42 -10.55 9.04
C VAL A 284 1.87 -11.59 8.01
N ASP A 285 2.91 -12.37 8.34
CA ASP A 285 3.53 -13.33 7.41
C ASP A 285 2.63 -14.53 7.11
N SER A 286 1.76 -14.92 8.04
CA SER A 286 0.74 -15.95 7.80
C SER A 286 -0.40 -15.48 6.88
N GLY A 287 -0.48 -14.21 6.53
CA GLY A 287 -1.59 -13.64 5.77
C GLY A 287 -2.87 -13.38 6.60
N ALA A 288 -2.82 -13.61 7.92
CA ALA A 288 -3.93 -13.31 8.84
C ALA A 288 -4.14 -11.79 8.99
N GLY A 289 -3.03 -11.02 8.93
CA GLY A 289 -3.03 -9.57 9.11
C GLY A 289 -3.18 -9.14 10.58
N LEU A 290 -3.16 -7.85 10.80
CA LEU A 290 -3.31 -7.23 12.13
C LEU A 290 -4.64 -6.46 12.16
N ASN A 291 -5.70 -7.16 12.55
CA ASN A 291 -7.07 -6.59 12.55
C ASN A 291 -7.20 -5.32 13.40
N GLU A 292 -6.37 -5.17 14.44
CA GLU A 292 -6.35 -4.02 15.33
C GLU A 292 -5.76 -2.77 14.66
N LEU A 293 -4.84 -2.97 13.71
CA LEU A 293 -4.10 -1.90 13.05
C LEU A 293 -4.60 -1.59 11.65
N GLU A 294 -5.51 -2.40 11.12
CA GLU A 294 -6.04 -2.27 9.78
C GLU A 294 -7.56 -2.08 9.81
N ARG A 295 -8.05 -1.33 8.83
CA ARG A 295 -9.49 -1.12 8.66
C ARG A 295 -10.24 -2.44 8.58
N ARG A 296 -11.35 -2.55 9.33
CA ARG A 296 -12.28 -3.67 9.25
C ARG A 296 -13.30 -3.47 8.14
N TRP A 297 -13.87 -4.57 7.65
CA TRP A 297 -15.00 -4.54 6.73
C TRP A 297 -16.18 -3.79 7.36
N SER A 298 -16.74 -2.83 6.63
CA SER A 298 -17.89 -2.06 7.11
C SER A 298 -19.24 -2.62 6.63
N SER A 299 -19.24 -3.43 5.56
CA SER A 299 -20.48 -4.01 5.02
C SER A 299 -20.26 -5.25 4.16
N SER A 300 -21.33 -6.03 3.98
CA SER A 300 -21.35 -7.16 3.04
C SER A 300 -21.13 -6.72 1.57
N SER A 301 -21.58 -5.54 1.19
CA SER A 301 -21.38 -5.00 -0.17
C SER A 301 -19.91 -4.70 -0.45
N GLU A 302 -19.15 -4.21 0.52
CA GLU A 302 -17.69 -4.05 0.37
C GLU A 302 -17.00 -5.39 0.16
N MET A 303 -17.41 -6.43 0.87
CA MET A 303 -16.84 -7.78 0.70
C MET A 303 -17.11 -8.32 -0.70
N VAL A 304 -18.33 -8.18 -1.22
CA VAL A 304 -18.67 -8.58 -2.60
C VAL A 304 -17.81 -7.84 -3.62
N SER A 305 -17.66 -6.53 -3.46
CA SER A 305 -16.79 -5.71 -4.31
C SER A 305 -15.33 -6.14 -4.23
N ALA A 306 -14.83 -6.48 -3.04
CA ALA A 306 -13.46 -6.93 -2.84
C ALA A 306 -13.18 -8.27 -3.52
N LYS A 307 -14.11 -9.26 -3.43
CA LYS A 307 -14.02 -10.54 -4.13
C LYS A 307 -13.96 -10.34 -5.64
N ALA A 308 -14.91 -9.56 -6.15
CA ALA A 308 -15.00 -9.27 -7.57
C ALA A 308 -13.71 -8.61 -8.10
N ARG A 309 -13.15 -7.66 -7.36
CA ARG A 309 -11.91 -6.99 -7.73
C ARG A 309 -10.69 -7.91 -7.65
N ALA A 310 -10.59 -8.74 -6.61
CA ALA A 310 -9.53 -9.73 -6.49
C ALA A 310 -9.55 -10.70 -7.67
N LEU A 311 -10.74 -11.23 -8.01
CA LEU A 311 -10.94 -12.13 -9.14
C LEU A 311 -10.51 -11.47 -10.47
N GLU A 312 -10.99 -10.27 -10.78
CA GLU A 312 -10.62 -9.52 -11.99
C GLU A 312 -9.11 -9.36 -12.11
N ARG A 313 -8.44 -9.03 -11.02
CA ARG A 313 -6.99 -8.80 -11.03
C ARG A 313 -6.21 -10.08 -11.27
N VAL A 314 -6.59 -11.18 -10.66
CA VAL A 314 -5.93 -12.48 -10.88
C VAL A 314 -6.16 -12.98 -12.30
N LEU A 315 -7.39 -12.94 -12.80
CA LEU A 315 -7.72 -13.39 -14.16
C LEU A 315 -6.98 -12.60 -15.23
N ARG A 316 -6.89 -11.29 -15.08
CA ARG A 316 -6.13 -10.41 -15.99
C ARG A 316 -4.65 -10.80 -16.11
N HIS A 317 -4.06 -11.27 -15.02
CA HIS A 317 -2.64 -11.58 -14.95
C HIS A 317 -2.34 -13.09 -14.87
N ARG A 318 -3.35 -13.94 -15.04
CA ARG A 318 -3.24 -15.40 -14.81
C ARG A 318 -2.07 -16.05 -15.54
N SER A 319 -1.85 -15.73 -16.80
CA SER A 319 -0.76 -16.32 -17.59
C SER A 319 0.62 -16.03 -16.99
N ILE A 320 0.84 -14.81 -16.52
CA ILE A 320 2.10 -14.42 -15.87
C ILE A 320 2.21 -15.06 -14.49
N LEU A 321 1.12 -15.11 -13.72
CA LEU A 321 1.10 -15.73 -12.40
C LEU A 321 1.43 -17.21 -12.48
N LEU A 322 0.86 -17.95 -13.44
CA LEU A 322 1.17 -19.35 -13.69
C LEU A 322 2.63 -19.53 -14.13
N ALA A 323 3.08 -18.76 -15.11
CA ALA A 323 4.43 -18.88 -15.66
C ALA A 323 5.55 -18.52 -14.65
N ARG A 324 5.26 -17.67 -13.65
CA ARG A 324 6.23 -17.21 -12.64
C ARG A 324 6.13 -17.95 -11.31
N ASN A 325 5.09 -18.76 -11.12
CA ASN A 325 4.98 -19.58 -9.93
C ASN A 325 6.03 -20.71 -9.96
N PRO A 326 6.71 -21.01 -8.86
CA PRO A 326 7.71 -22.10 -8.80
C PRO A 326 7.16 -23.48 -9.18
N LEU A 327 5.85 -23.71 -9.01
CA LEU A 327 5.19 -24.95 -9.38
C LEU A 327 4.89 -25.05 -10.89
N GLY A 328 5.04 -23.96 -11.64
CA GLY A 328 4.77 -23.90 -13.08
C GLY A 328 3.32 -24.27 -13.42
N ASP A 329 3.13 -25.05 -14.48
CA ASP A 329 1.79 -25.46 -14.96
C ASP A 329 0.96 -26.21 -13.91
N ARG A 330 1.60 -26.89 -12.96
CA ARG A 330 0.92 -27.55 -11.85
C ARG A 330 0.26 -26.58 -10.88
N PHE A 331 0.52 -25.29 -10.97
CA PHE A 331 -0.15 -24.26 -10.18
C PHE A 331 -1.55 -23.89 -10.72
N ASP A 332 -1.94 -24.39 -11.89
CA ASP A 332 -3.24 -24.09 -12.52
C ASP A 332 -4.43 -24.47 -11.63
N GLN A 333 -4.51 -25.76 -11.26
CA GLN A 333 -5.61 -26.24 -10.41
C GLN A 333 -5.59 -25.60 -9.01
N PRO A 334 -4.47 -25.52 -8.29
CA PRO A 334 -4.42 -24.84 -6.98
C PRO A 334 -4.90 -23.38 -7.01
N LEU A 335 -4.52 -22.62 -8.03
CA LEU A 335 -4.98 -21.25 -8.18
C LEU A 335 -6.49 -21.16 -8.44
N ARG A 336 -7.03 -22.03 -9.31
CA ARG A 336 -8.48 -22.11 -9.54
C ARG A 336 -9.23 -22.55 -8.27
N ALA A 337 -8.69 -23.50 -7.51
CA ALA A 337 -9.28 -23.93 -6.23
C ALA A 337 -9.40 -22.75 -5.25
N ALA A 338 -8.33 -21.97 -5.07
CA ALA A 338 -8.35 -20.79 -4.20
C ALA A 338 -9.35 -19.73 -4.67
N LEU A 339 -9.41 -19.46 -5.99
CA LEU A 339 -10.37 -18.50 -6.55
C LEU A 339 -11.81 -19.01 -6.41
N THR A 340 -12.04 -20.30 -6.63
CA THR A 340 -13.36 -20.93 -6.44
C THR A 340 -13.80 -20.82 -4.98
N ALA A 341 -12.91 -21.15 -4.05
CA ALA A 341 -13.17 -21.01 -2.62
C ALA A 341 -13.54 -19.57 -2.24
N MET A 342 -12.85 -18.60 -2.83
CA MET A 342 -13.11 -17.17 -2.61
C MET A 342 -14.49 -16.74 -3.12
N VAL A 343 -14.90 -17.16 -4.32
CA VAL A 343 -16.16 -16.69 -4.93
C VAL A 343 -17.38 -17.43 -4.40
N LEU A 344 -17.24 -18.71 -4.06
CA LEU A 344 -18.35 -19.55 -3.58
C LEU A 344 -18.46 -19.57 -2.05
N ASP A 345 -17.51 -19.00 -1.31
CA ASP A 345 -17.41 -19.10 0.17
C ASP A 345 -17.40 -20.56 0.68
N GLN A 346 -16.77 -21.46 -0.08
CA GLN A 346 -16.69 -22.87 0.24
C GLN A 346 -15.26 -23.40 0.11
N PRO A 347 -14.77 -24.24 1.02
CA PRO A 347 -13.46 -24.87 0.90
C PRO A 347 -13.36 -25.70 -0.40
N VAL A 348 -12.29 -25.50 -1.16
CA VAL A 348 -11.98 -26.30 -2.35
C VAL A 348 -10.56 -26.83 -2.20
N PRO A 349 -10.36 -28.15 -2.11
CA PRO A 349 -9.03 -28.73 -1.95
C PRO A 349 -8.15 -28.45 -3.19
N PRO A 350 -6.90 -28.04 -2.98
CA PRO A 350 -5.94 -27.95 -4.09
C PRO A 350 -5.32 -29.31 -4.36
N GLU A 351 -4.58 -29.44 -5.48
CA GLU A 351 -3.73 -30.60 -5.72
C GLU A 351 -2.65 -30.71 -4.65
N THR A 352 -2.38 -31.95 -4.22
CA THR A 352 -1.40 -32.28 -3.18
C THR A 352 0.00 -31.77 -3.55
N GLY A 353 0.69 -31.16 -2.58
CA GLY A 353 2.04 -30.61 -2.73
C GLY A 353 2.04 -29.19 -3.30
N SER A 354 0.92 -28.46 -3.27
CA SER A 354 0.80 -27.12 -3.83
C SER A 354 0.81 -25.98 -2.78
N ALA A 355 0.78 -26.30 -1.49
CA ALA A 355 0.68 -25.33 -0.41
C ALA A 355 1.75 -24.23 -0.47
N SER A 356 3.03 -24.60 -0.72
CA SER A 356 4.14 -23.65 -0.86
C SER A 356 3.94 -22.69 -2.03
N ALA A 357 3.35 -23.16 -3.13
CA ALA A 357 3.09 -22.35 -4.32
C ALA A 357 1.94 -21.36 -4.11
N LEU A 358 0.90 -21.75 -3.36
CA LEU A 358 -0.19 -20.85 -2.94
C LEU A 358 0.34 -19.75 -2.01
N ARG A 359 1.18 -20.12 -1.04
CA ARG A 359 1.84 -19.17 -0.13
C ARG A 359 2.83 -18.27 -0.85
N TYR A 360 3.53 -18.77 -1.87
CA TYR A 360 4.37 -17.95 -2.72
C TYR A 360 3.59 -16.80 -3.38
N LEU A 361 2.41 -17.08 -3.93
CA LEU A 361 1.55 -16.02 -4.48
C LEU A 361 1.01 -15.12 -3.36
N ARG A 362 0.53 -15.68 -2.24
CA ARG A 362 0.03 -14.94 -1.07
C ARG A 362 1.01 -13.84 -0.64
N ASP A 363 2.27 -14.19 -0.51
CA ASP A 363 3.31 -13.31 0.02
C ASP A 363 3.72 -12.21 -0.99
N ARG A 364 3.39 -12.35 -2.26
CA ARG A 364 3.73 -11.39 -3.33
C ARG A 364 2.62 -10.44 -3.74
N ILE A 365 1.43 -10.61 -3.20
CA ILE A 365 0.34 -9.65 -3.39
C ILE A 365 0.70 -8.35 -2.68
N SER A 366 0.61 -7.23 -3.40
CA SER A 366 1.03 -5.91 -2.91
C SER A 366 -0.03 -4.85 -3.12
N VAL A 367 -0.22 -4.03 -2.09
CA VAL A 367 -1.19 -2.94 -2.05
C VAL A 367 -0.46 -1.60 -2.20
N PRO A 368 -0.96 -0.65 -2.95
CA PRO A 368 -2.10 -0.67 -3.87
C PRO A 368 -1.73 -1.12 -5.29
N ARG A 369 -0.48 -1.56 -5.51
CA ARG A 369 0.04 -1.92 -6.84
C ARG A 369 -0.85 -2.94 -7.55
N ASP A 370 -1.15 -4.04 -6.90
CA ASP A 370 -1.86 -5.17 -7.54
C ASP A 370 -3.37 -5.01 -7.43
N MET A 371 -3.85 -4.62 -6.27
CA MET A 371 -5.27 -4.45 -5.98
C MET A 371 -5.49 -3.59 -4.72
N PRO A 372 -6.74 -3.13 -4.44
CA PRO A 372 -7.06 -2.46 -3.19
C PRO A 372 -6.83 -3.34 -1.96
N LEU A 373 -6.66 -2.71 -0.80
CA LEU A 373 -6.35 -3.34 0.48
C LEU A 373 -7.29 -4.50 0.82
N GLU A 374 -8.59 -4.28 0.74
CA GLU A 374 -9.61 -5.27 1.09
C GLU A 374 -9.53 -6.50 0.18
N SER A 375 -9.33 -6.29 -1.12
CA SER A 375 -9.17 -7.37 -2.10
C SER A 375 -7.91 -8.21 -1.82
N ALA A 376 -6.81 -7.55 -1.49
CA ALA A 376 -5.54 -8.21 -1.19
C ALA A 376 -5.62 -9.06 0.09
N ARG A 377 -6.19 -8.51 1.15
CA ARG A 377 -6.39 -9.25 2.42
C ARG A 377 -7.28 -10.48 2.23
N LEU A 378 -8.38 -10.31 1.50
CA LEU A 378 -9.28 -11.41 1.21
C LEU A 378 -8.59 -12.51 0.40
N LEU A 379 -7.87 -12.13 -0.66
CA LEU A 379 -7.17 -13.09 -1.51
C LEU A 379 -6.05 -13.81 -0.75
N ARG A 380 -5.25 -13.10 0.07
CA ARG A 380 -4.23 -13.73 0.92
C ARG A 380 -4.84 -14.74 1.87
N LYS A 381 -5.97 -14.39 2.52
CA LYS A 381 -6.68 -15.30 3.42
C LYS A 381 -7.19 -16.54 2.68
N CYS A 382 -7.74 -16.37 1.49
CA CYS A 382 -8.21 -17.51 0.68
C CYS A 382 -7.06 -18.41 0.21
N LEU A 383 -5.95 -17.81 -0.22
CA LEU A 383 -4.76 -18.58 -0.60
C LEU A 383 -4.22 -19.39 0.58
N GLU A 384 -4.15 -18.79 1.78
CA GLU A 384 -3.70 -19.51 2.98
C GLU A 384 -4.68 -20.60 3.39
N SER A 385 -5.99 -20.32 3.45
CA SER A 385 -6.98 -21.33 3.81
C SER A 385 -7.03 -22.50 2.82
N THR A 386 -6.80 -22.24 1.53
CA THR A 386 -6.69 -23.29 0.51
C THR A 386 -5.39 -24.08 0.68
N ALA A 387 -4.26 -23.40 0.94
CA ALA A 387 -2.98 -24.06 1.20
C ALA A 387 -3.05 -24.99 2.43
N ALA A 388 -3.78 -24.60 3.47
CA ALA A 388 -3.97 -25.40 4.68
C ALA A 388 -4.76 -26.71 4.43
N LEU A 389 -5.48 -26.82 3.33
CA LEU A 389 -6.20 -28.05 2.94
C LEU A 389 -5.32 -29.10 2.24
N ASP A 390 -4.10 -28.74 1.86
CA ASP A 390 -3.20 -29.62 1.11
C ASP A 390 -2.72 -30.85 1.92
N GLY A 391 -2.83 -30.81 3.23
CA GLY A 391 -2.38 -31.92 4.09
C GLY A 391 -0.86 -32.03 4.23
N ASP A 392 -0.10 -31.16 3.58
CA ASP A 392 1.35 -31.08 3.74
C ASP A 392 1.67 -30.32 5.06
N GLN A 393 2.18 -31.09 6.04
CA GLN A 393 2.42 -30.57 7.39
C GLN A 393 3.65 -29.64 7.49
N HIS A 394 4.54 -29.64 6.50
CA HIS A 394 5.75 -28.84 6.46
C HIS A 394 6.04 -28.31 5.05
N PRO A 395 5.20 -27.42 4.52
CA PRO A 395 5.59 -26.77 3.28
C PRO A 395 6.82 -25.90 3.58
N ASP A 396 7.94 -26.19 2.92
CA ASP A 396 9.08 -25.29 2.90
C ASP A 396 8.57 -23.94 2.39
N ALA A 397 8.47 -22.96 3.29
CA ALA A 397 8.13 -21.59 2.92
C ALA A 397 9.22 -21.12 1.94
N LEU A 398 8.83 -20.77 0.71
CA LEU A 398 9.75 -20.18 -0.22
C LEU A 398 10.28 -18.88 0.40
N PRO A 399 11.61 -18.62 0.33
CA PRO A 399 12.22 -17.50 1.03
C PRO A 399 11.49 -16.19 0.74
N PHE A 400 11.09 -15.51 1.79
CA PHE A 400 10.47 -14.20 1.70
C PHE A 400 11.59 -13.16 1.79
N GLU A 401 12.05 -12.65 0.66
CA GLU A 401 13.19 -11.72 0.60
C GLU A 401 12.74 -10.25 0.55
N HIS A 402 11.89 -9.81 1.49
CA HIS A 402 11.52 -8.40 1.65
C HIS A 402 11.38 -7.62 0.32
N ARG A 403 10.76 -8.23 -0.69
CA ARG A 403 10.51 -7.59 -2.01
C ARG A 403 11.74 -7.18 -2.81
N PHE A 404 12.91 -7.73 -2.58
CA PHE A 404 14.07 -7.50 -3.44
C PHE A 404 13.89 -8.02 -4.87
N ASP A 405 12.94 -8.92 -5.08
CA ASP A 405 12.57 -9.53 -6.37
C ASP A 405 11.58 -8.70 -7.21
N GLN A 406 11.42 -7.40 -6.92
CA GLN A 406 10.37 -6.56 -7.50
C GLN A 406 10.82 -5.69 -8.67
N ASP A 407 11.75 -6.15 -9.48
CA ASP A 407 12.14 -5.46 -10.72
C ASP A 407 10.96 -5.48 -11.73
N PRO A 408 10.43 -4.32 -12.14
CA PRO A 408 9.28 -4.28 -13.05
C PRO A 408 9.67 -4.53 -14.51
N ARG A 409 10.93 -4.43 -14.89
CA ARG A 409 11.39 -4.49 -16.29
C ARG A 409 10.95 -5.73 -17.06
N PRO A 410 10.98 -6.95 -16.48
CA PRO A 410 10.50 -8.13 -17.19
C PRO A 410 9.04 -8.06 -17.63
N PHE A 411 8.25 -7.14 -17.07
CA PHE A 411 6.83 -7.00 -17.32
C PHE A 411 6.47 -5.78 -18.17
N LEU A 412 7.43 -4.89 -18.44
CA LEU A 412 7.20 -3.66 -19.20
C LEU A 412 7.39 -3.81 -20.72
N THR A 413 8.04 -4.88 -21.17
CA THR A 413 8.42 -5.07 -22.57
C THR A 413 7.28 -5.53 -23.49
N HIS A 414 6.06 -5.67 -22.99
CA HIS A 414 4.93 -6.19 -23.77
C HIS A 414 3.82 -5.15 -24.08
N HIS A 415 4.08 -3.86 -23.85
CA HIS A 415 3.11 -2.79 -24.12
C HIS A 415 3.75 -1.57 -24.79
N SER A 416 4.65 -1.80 -25.76
CA SER A 416 5.09 -0.76 -26.70
C SER A 416 4.28 -0.82 -27.99
#